data_22c139ed004d7d29fc901ff2ab73d056
#
_entry.id   22c139ed004d7d29fc901ff2ab73d056
#
_cell.length_a   1.000
_cell.length_b   1.000
_cell.length_c   1.000
_cell.angle_alpha   90.00
_cell.angle_beta   90.00
_cell.angle_gamma   90.00
#
_symmetry.space_group_name_H-M   'P 1'
#
loop_
_entity.id
_entity.type
_entity.pdbx_description
1 polymer ?
#
loop_
_entity_poly.entity_id
_entity_poly.type
_entity_poly.pdbx_seq_one_letter_code
_entity_poly.pdbx_strand_id
1 'polypeptide(L)'
;MSELGLCSRREADEWIARGWVRVDGQVISELGSKVAPSQRVTVERQAAAEQSKRVTVLINKPMGYVSGQAEDGYTPAIALIKAETRWAEDELPDQFHPTQLRSLVAAGRLDIDSVGLLVLTQDGRVAKQLIGQDSEIEKEYLVRVQYSKPGRLPDADLKRLCHGLWLDGKPLLPARVRWQNDDQLCFVLREGKKRQIRRMCEAVGLRVVGLKRVRIGRILLGNLPTGQWRYLRPDEQF
;
A
#
# COMPACT_ATOMS: atom_id res chain seq x y z
N MET A 1 -2.19 -14.30 17.12
CA MET A 1 -2.67 -12.90 17.20
C MET A 1 -2.66 -12.23 15.81
N SER A 2 -1.54 -12.21 15.11
CA SER A 2 -1.49 -11.61 13.75
C SER A 2 -2.35 -12.38 12.73
N GLU A 3 -2.43 -13.69 12.82
CA GLU A 3 -3.32 -14.52 11.98
C GLU A 3 -4.79 -14.31 12.32
N LEU A 4 -5.10 -14.07 13.58
CA LEU A 4 -6.44 -13.74 14.06
C LEU A 4 -6.86 -12.28 13.72
N GLY A 5 -6.00 -11.51 13.08
CA GLY A 5 -6.31 -10.10 12.73
C GLY A 5 -6.38 -9.13 13.91
N LEU A 6 -5.92 -9.53 15.09
CA LEU A 6 -5.96 -8.69 16.30
C LEU A 6 -4.94 -7.55 16.24
N CYS A 7 -3.74 -7.85 15.71
CA CYS A 7 -2.63 -6.89 15.61
C CYS A 7 -1.55 -7.40 14.65
N SER A 8 -0.51 -6.60 14.37
CA SER A 8 0.69 -7.06 13.67
C SER A 8 1.56 -7.95 14.57
N ARG A 9 2.57 -8.61 13.99
CA ARG A 9 3.55 -9.41 14.76
C ARG A 9 4.30 -8.56 15.78
N ARG A 10 4.77 -7.37 15.40
CA ARG A 10 5.49 -6.45 16.30
C ARG A 10 4.63 -5.97 17.45
N GLU A 11 3.38 -5.64 17.19
CA GLU A 11 2.42 -5.27 18.22
C GLU A 11 2.12 -6.43 19.16
N ALA A 12 2.00 -7.64 18.62
CA ALA A 12 1.83 -8.84 19.42
C ALA A 12 2.98 -9.02 20.41
N ASP A 13 4.23 -8.89 19.95
CA ASP A 13 5.42 -8.99 20.78
C ASP A 13 5.42 -7.92 21.89
N GLU A 14 5.07 -6.68 21.56
CA GLU A 14 4.99 -5.59 22.53
C GLU A 14 3.87 -5.80 23.56
N TRP A 15 2.69 -6.26 23.15
CA TRP A 15 1.57 -6.53 24.05
C TRP A 15 1.83 -7.72 24.95
N ILE A 16 2.51 -8.76 24.45
CA ILE A 16 2.95 -9.92 25.26
C ILE A 16 3.96 -9.44 26.30
N ALA A 17 4.97 -8.67 25.91
CA ALA A 17 5.97 -8.14 26.83
C ALA A 17 5.36 -7.25 27.94
N ARG A 18 4.26 -6.54 27.63
CA ARG A 18 3.51 -5.72 28.61
C ARG A 18 2.51 -6.52 29.44
N GLY A 19 2.35 -7.83 29.20
CA GLY A 19 1.37 -8.67 29.90
C GLY A 19 -0.08 -8.38 29.51
N TRP A 20 -0.33 -7.78 28.35
CA TRP A 20 -1.67 -7.43 27.86
C TRP A 20 -2.38 -8.53 27.08
N VAL A 21 -1.74 -9.70 26.98
CA VAL A 21 -2.27 -10.86 26.24
C VAL A 21 -2.63 -11.95 27.21
N ARG A 22 -3.82 -12.53 27.07
CA ARG A 22 -4.28 -13.68 27.84
C ARG A 22 -4.68 -14.81 26.90
N VAL A 23 -4.33 -16.03 27.30
CA VAL A 23 -4.79 -17.27 26.66
C VAL A 23 -5.59 -18.04 27.72
N ASP A 24 -6.85 -18.31 27.43
CA ASP A 24 -7.80 -18.96 28.38
C ASP A 24 -7.81 -18.25 29.77
N GLY A 25 -7.67 -16.92 29.77
CA GLY A 25 -7.65 -16.11 30.99
C GLY A 25 -6.29 -15.98 31.67
N GLN A 26 -5.29 -16.75 31.29
CA GLN A 26 -3.92 -16.66 31.86
C GLN A 26 -3.07 -15.67 31.08
N VAL A 27 -2.35 -14.80 31.78
CA VAL A 27 -1.43 -13.83 31.17
C VAL A 27 -0.26 -14.57 30.53
N ILE A 28 0.03 -14.23 29.28
CA ILE A 28 1.19 -14.70 28.54
C ILE A 28 2.19 -13.56 28.42
N SER A 29 3.41 -13.74 28.93
CA SER A 29 4.51 -12.78 28.90
C SER A 29 5.75 -13.27 28.15
N GLU A 30 5.74 -14.54 27.72
CA GLU A 30 6.85 -15.15 27.00
C GLU A 30 6.60 -15.08 25.49
N LEU A 31 7.54 -14.43 24.77
CA LEU A 31 7.50 -14.34 23.31
C LEU A 31 7.67 -15.72 22.66
N GLY A 32 6.94 -15.97 21.60
CA GLY A 32 7.01 -17.25 20.89
C GLY A 32 6.16 -18.36 21.50
N SER A 33 5.39 -18.10 22.56
CA SER A 33 4.44 -19.05 23.15
C SER A 33 3.50 -19.61 22.08
N LYS A 34 3.40 -20.93 22.02
CA LYS A 34 2.50 -21.65 21.11
C LYS A 34 1.12 -21.76 21.72
N VAL A 35 0.11 -21.44 20.94
CA VAL A 35 -1.31 -21.49 21.33
C VAL A 35 -2.02 -22.47 20.42
N ALA A 36 -2.79 -23.39 21.01
CA ALA A 36 -3.60 -24.32 20.25
C ALA A 36 -4.81 -23.61 19.60
N PRO A 37 -5.28 -24.07 18.44
CA PRO A 37 -6.43 -23.44 17.73
C PRO A 37 -7.72 -23.37 18.57
N SER A 38 -7.87 -24.26 19.56
CA SER A 38 -9.02 -24.31 20.47
C SER A 38 -8.94 -23.30 21.62
N GLN A 39 -7.78 -22.70 21.86
CA GLN A 39 -7.57 -21.76 22.96
C GLN A 39 -8.03 -20.36 22.60
N ARG A 40 -8.63 -19.67 23.56
CA ARG A 40 -9.13 -18.31 23.39
C ARG A 40 -8.05 -17.29 23.72
N VAL A 41 -7.65 -16.52 22.70
CA VAL A 41 -6.75 -15.37 22.86
C VAL A 41 -7.56 -14.10 23.08
N THR A 42 -7.29 -13.38 24.16
CA THR A 42 -7.88 -12.09 24.48
C THR A 42 -6.80 -11.05 24.76
N VAL A 43 -7.12 -9.79 24.54
CA VAL A 43 -6.22 -8.66 24.79
C VAL A 43 -6.86 -7.67 25.77
N GLU A 44 -6.02 -7.03 26.58
CA GLU A 44 -6.47 -6.03 27.53
C GLU A 44 -7.07 -4.80 26.83
N ARG A 45 -7.98 -4.08 27.51
CA ARG A 45 -8.61 -2.86 26.99
C ARG A 45 -7.61 -1.79 26.57
N GLN A 46 -6.46 -1.72 27.24
CA GLN A 46 -5.39 -0.79 26.92
C GLN A 46 -4.81 -1.02 25.54
N ALA A 47 -4.59 -2.30 25.15
CA ALA A 47 -4.13 -2.68 23.82
C ALA A 47 -5.14 -2.25 22.74
N ALA A 48 -6.44 -2.49 22.98
CA ALA A 48 -7.50 -2.07 22.08
C ALA A 48 -7.58 -0.54 21.96
N ALA A 49 -7.41 0.19 23.07
CA ALA A 49 -7.38 1.64 23.10
C ALA A 49 -6.16 2.23 22.37
N GLU A 50 -4.98 1.63 22.48
CA GLU A 50 -3.82 2.03 21.68
C GLU A 50 -4.03 1.77 20.19
N GLN A 51 -4.64 0.63 19.85
CA GLN A 51 -4.95 0.28 18.47
C GLN A 51 -5.92 1.27 17.82
N SER A 52 -6.95 1.73 18.55
CA SER A 52 -7.95 2.68 18.05
C SER A 52 -7.39 4.08 17.77
N LYS A 53 -6.25 4.43 18.35
CA LYS A 53 -5.57 5.71 18.12
C LYS A 53 -4.65 5.71 16.91
N ARG A 54 -4.44 4.55 16.28
CA ARG A 54 -3.56 4.42 15.13
C ARG A 54 -4.17 5.07 13.90
N VAL A 55 -3.37 5.83 13.20
CA VAL A 55 -3.79 6.55 12.00
C VAL A 55 -3.31 5.86 10.74
N THR A 56 -4.13 5.96 9.72
CA THR A 56 -3.77 5.65 8.33
C THR A 56 -3.99 6.88 7.49
N VAL A 57 -3.02 7.25 6.69
CA VAL A 57 -3.08 8.40 5.80
C VAL A 57 -2.90 7.99 4.35
N LEU A 58 -3.55 8.71 3.48
CA LEU A 58 -3.50 8.60 2.04
C LEU A 58 -2.78 9.82 1.49
N ILE A 59 -1.76 9.63 0.68
CA ILE A 59 -1.03 10.73 0.05
C ILE A 59 -1.01 10.56 -1.46
N ASN A 60 -1.14 11.65 -2.19
CA ASN A 60 -0.83 11.70 -3.61
C ASN A 60 0.67 11.98 -3.77
N LYS A 61 1.47 10.92 -3.74
CA LYS A 61 2.94 11.00 -3.80
C LYS A 61 3.40 11.66 -5.10
N PRO A 62 4.17 12.75 -5.07
CA PRO A 62 4.79 13.31 -6.28
C PRO A 62 6.00 12.48 -6.73
N MET A 63 6.53 12.79 -7.91
CA MET A 63 7.85 12.30 -8.36
C MET A 63 8.96 12.82 -7.45
N GLY A 64 10.08 12.10 -7.40
CA GLY A 64 11.28 12.51 -6.66
C GLY A 64 11.27 12.13 -5.18
N TYR A 65 10.19 11.52 -4.68
CA TYR A 65 10.10 11.01 -3.31
C TYR A 65 10.14 9.49 -3.28
N VAL A 66 10.90 8.92 -2.36
CA VAL A 66 10.87 7.48 -2.07
C VAL A 66 9.71 7.14 -1.14
N SER A 67 9.15 5.93 -1.29
CA SER A 67 7.99 5.52 -0.47
C SER A 67 8.34 5.18 0.98
N GLY A 68 9.55 4.66 1.20
CA GLY A 68 10.02 4.19 2.51
C GLY A 68 11.06 5.13 3.13
N GLN A 69 12.10 4.53 3.71
CA GLN A 69 13.23 5.27 4.28
C GLN A 69 13.99 6.04 3.21
N ALA A 70 14.68 7.10 3.61
CA ALA A 70 15.56 7.86 2.73
C ALA A 70 16.60 6.92 2.08
N GLU A 71 16.72 7.00 0.78
CA GLU A 71 17.61 6.16 -0.03
C GLU A 71 18.24 7.05 -1.10
N ASP A 72 19.53 6.91 -1.31
CA ASP A 72 20.32 7.62 -2.34
C ASP A 72 20.11 9.16 -2.36
N GLY A 73 19.97 9.78 -1.18
CA GLY A 73 19.75 11.22 -1.05
C GLY A 73 18.33 11.71 -1.35
N TYR A 74 17.40 10.81 -1.67
CA TYR A 74 16.01 11.17 -1.90
C TYR A 74 15.20 11.28 -0.61
N THR A 75 14.29 12.24 -0.59
CA THR A 75 13.40 12.49 0.55
C THR A 75 12.28 11.44 0.61
N PRO A 76 11.99 10.85 1.78
CA PRO A 76 10.89 9.93 1.93
C PRO A 76 9.52 10.65 1.90
N ALA A 77 8.49 9.97 1.38
CA ALA A 77 7.15 10.53 1.24
C ALA A 77 6.53 10.97 2.59
N ILE A 78 6.93 10.36 3.70
CA ILE A 78 6.48 10.78 5.04
C ILE A 78 6.83 12.23 5.35
N ALA A 79 7.87 12.80 4.76
CA ALA A 79 8.25 14.20 4.93
C ALA A 79 7.20 15.19 4.40
N LEU A 80 6.27 14.70 3.56
CA LEU A 80 5.14 15.48 3.05
C LEU A 80 3.94 15.47 4.02
N ILE A 81 3.95 14.66 5.07
CA ILE A 81 2.86 14.61 6.05
C ILE A 81 3.05 15.72 7.08
N LYS A 82 2.45 16.85 6.82
CA LYS A 82 2.51 18.07 7.67
C LYS A 82 1.13 18.72 7.70
N ALA A 83 0.89 19.59 8.69
CA ALA A 83 -0.37 20.32 8.78
C ALA A 83 -0.67 21.14 7.51
N GLU A 84 0.36 21.79 6.95
CA GLU A 84 0.23 22.68 5.80
C GLU A 84 -0.06 21.94 4.49
N THR A 85 0.26 20.65 4.40
CA THR A 85 0.03 19.81 3.23
C THR A 85 -1.17 18.89 3.36
N ARG A 86 -1.89 18.99 4.48
CA ARG A 86 -3.17 18.31 4.62
C ARG A 86 -4.16 18.89 3.62
N TRP A 87 -4.88 18.01 2.92
CA TRP A 87 -5.88 18.43 1.95
C TRP A 87 -7.01 19.22 2.64
N ALA A 88 -7.35 20.39 2.10
CA ALA A 88 -8.34 21.28 2.70
C ALA A 88 -9.76 20.69 2.75
N GLU A 89 -10.07 19.74 1.84
CA GLU A 89 -11.35 19.02 1.80
C GLU A 89 -11.34 17.73 2.65
N ASP A 90 -10.31 17.51 3.47
CA ASP A 90 -10.33 16.43 4.46
C ASP A 90 -11.25 16.81 5.63
N GLU A 91 -12.47 16.29 5.59
CA GLU A 91 -13.56 16.62 6.52
C GLU A 91 -13.40 16.02 7.93
N LEU A 92 -12.36 15.21 8.15
CA LEU A 92 -12.15 14.62 9.48
C LEU A 92 -11.76 15.69 10.49
N PRO A 93 -12.42 15.70 11.68
CA PRO A 93 -12.15 16.70 12.72
C PRO A 93 -10.79 16.52 13.41
N ASP A 94 -10.13 15.38 13.16
CA ASP A 94 -8.84 15.07 13.77
C ASP A 94 -7.79 16.12 13.41
N GLN A 95 -7.19 16.71 14.43
CA GLN A 95 -6.06 17.61 14.22
C GLN A 95 -4.79 16.78 14.01
N PHE A 96 -4.00 17.16 13.01
CA PHE A 96 -2.70 16.56 12.82
C PHE A 96 -1.78 16.91 13.99
N HIS A 97 -1.15 15.88 14.54
CA HIS A 97 -0.14 16.04 15.58
C HIS A 97 1.16 15.35 15.16
N PRO A 98 2.34 16.01 15.29
CA PRO A 98 3.62 15.43 14.85
C PRO A 98 3.96 14.06 15.46
N THR A 99 3.40 13.72 16.62
CA THR A 99 3.56 12.40 17.23
C THR A 99 2.94 11.27 16.39
N GLN A 100 1.98 11.56 15.53
CA GLN A 100 1.38 10.61 14.60
C GLN A 100 2.36 10.12 13.54
N LEU A 101 3.48 10.83 13.32
CA LEU A 101 4.54 10.37 12.43
C LEU A 101 5.33 9.19 13.01
N ARG A 102 5.28 8.97 14.32
CA ARG A 102 5.92 7.81 14.94
C ARG A 102 5.30 6.53 14.42
N SER A 103 6.14 5.61 13.96
CA SER A 103 5.72 4.32 13.40
C SER A 103 4.76 4.40 12.21
N LEU A 104 4.59 5.58 11.60
CA LEU A 104 3.85 5.74 10.37
C LEU A 104 4.74 5.28 9.21
N VAL A 105 4.38 4.18 8.56
CA VAL A 105 5.18 3.56 7.51
C VAL A 105 4.36 3.30 6.25
N ALA A 106 5.02 3.28 5.10
CA ALA A 106 4.35 2.99 3.84
C ALA A 106 3.88 1.53 3.78
N ALA A 107 2.59 1.33 3.54
CA ALA A 107 1.97 0.05 3.26
C ALA A 107 2.00 -0.22 1.75
N GLY A 108 3.15 -0.60 1.24
CA GLY A 108 3.47 -0.75 -0.18
C GLY A 108 4.38 0.35 -0.69
N ARG A 109 4.78 0.20 -1.95
CA ARG A 109 5.75 1.11 -2.57
C ARG A 109 5.20 1.69 -3.88
N LEU A 110 5.64 2.88 -4.20
CA LEU A 110 5.68 3.47 -5.52
C LEU A 110 7.12 3.82 -5.83
N ASP A 111 7.57 3.57 -7.04
CA ASP A 111 8.91 3.97 -7.48
C ASP A 111 9.06 5.50 -7.42
N ILE A 112 10.29 5.97 -7.35
CA ILE A 112 10.62 7.39 -7.24
C ILE A 112 10.08 8.20 -8.44
N ASP A 113 10.09 7.58 -9.63
CA ASP A 113 9.61 8.12 -10.90
C ASP A 113 8.12 7.82 -11.17
N SER A 114 7.38 7.43 -10.14
CA SER A 114 5.93 7.16 -10.18
C SER A 114 5.19 8.06 -9.20
N VAL A 115 3.95 8.40 -9.53
CA VAL A 115 3.09 9.30 -8.76
C VAL A 115 1.81 8.62 -8.31
N GLY A 116 1.05 9.27 -7.43
CA GLY A 116 -0.30 8.87 -7.10
C GLY A 116 -0.46 8.29 -5.70
N LEU A 117 -1.52 7.51 -5.53
CA LEU A 117 -1.99 7.05 -4.23
C LEU A 117 -0.96 6.16 -3.52
N LEU A 118 -0.48 6.61 -2.37
CA LEU A 118 0.35 5.85 -1.44
C LEU A 118 -0.32 5.86 -0.07
N VAL A 119 -0.32 4.72 0.60
CA VAL A 119 -0.86 4.55 1.96
C VAL A 119 0.30 4.52 2.94
N LEU A 120 0.23 5.34 3.99
CA LEU A 120 1.08 5.22 5.16
C LEU A 120 0.20 4.87 6.36
N THR A 121 0.64 3.93 7.19
CA THR A 121 -0.16 3.48 8.31
C THR A 121 0.69 3.15 9.53
N GLN A 122 0.10 3.37 10.69
CA GLN A 122 0.60 2.86 11.97
C GLN A 122 0.00 1.48 12.28
N ASP A 123 -1.09 1.08 11.59
CA ASP A 123 -1.80 -0.16 11.84
C ASP A 123 -1.23 -1.30 10.99
N GLY A 124 -0.55 -2.24 11.64
CA GLY A 124 0.02 -3.40 10.97
C GLY A 124 -1.02 -4.33 10.33
N ARG A 125 -2.29 -4.26 10.74
CA ARG A 125 -3.38 -5.01 10.10
C ARG A 125 -3.66 -4.46 8.71
N VAL A 126 -3.72 -3.12 8.58
CA VAL A 126 -3.85 -2.43 7.29
C VAL A 126 -2.66 -2.75 6.40
N ALA A 127 -1.44 -2.69 6.94
CA ALA A 127 -0.24 -3.04 6.18
C ALA A 127 -0.30 -4.49 5.68
N LYS A 128 -0.68 -5.46 6.54
CA LYS A 128 -0.83 -6.87 6.15
C LYS A 128 -1.88 -7.06 5.04
N GLN A 129 -3.01 -6.37 5.14
CA GLN A 129 -4.07 -6.43 4.13
C GLN A 129 -3.56 -5.96 2.76
N LEU A 130 -2.76 -4.88 2.71
CA LEU A 130 -2.30 -4.26 1.48
C LEU A 130 -1.11 -4.95 0.82
N ILE A 131 -0.17 -5.48 1.64
CA ILE A 131 1.12 -6.00 1.18
C ILE A 131 1.46 -7.39 1.71
N GLY A 132 0.54 -8.06 2.39
CA GLY A 132 0.70 -9.47 2.77
C GLY A 132 0.87 -10.36 1.53
N GLN A 133 1.53 -11.51 1.71
CA GLN A 133 1.77 -12.45 0.61
C GLN A 133 0.48 -12.92 -0.07
N ASP A 134 -0.59 -13.03 0.72
CA ASP A 134 -1.91 -13.48 0.28
C ASP A 134 -2.86 -12.29 0.00
N SER A 135 -2.31 -11.09 -0.18
CA SER A 135 -3.12 -9.91 -0.46
C SER A 135 -3.71 -9.99 -1.86
N GLU A 136 -5.03 -9.99 -1.93
CA GLU A 136 -5.79 -9.92 -3.19
C GLU A 136 -6.21 -8.48 -3.56
N ILE A 137 -5.73 -7.49 -2.81
CA ILE A 137 -6.10 -6.09 -3.02
C ILE A 137 -5.58 -5.60 -4.37
N GLU A 138 -6.52 -5.23 -5.23
CA GLU A 138 -6.21 -4.68 -6.54
C GLU A 138 -5.61 -3.27 -6.45
N LYS A 139 -4.65 -3.00 -7.32
CA LYS A 139 -4.08 -1.67 -7.50
C LYS A 139 -4.25 -1.27 -8.96
N GLU A 140 -4.82 -0.09 -9.19
CA GLU A 140 -5.08 0.43 -10.53
C GLU A 140 -4.16 1.59 -10.87
N TYR A 141 -3.62 1.52 -12.08
CA TYR A 141 -2.63 2.48 -12.57
C TYR A 141 -3.04 3.03 -13.92
N LEU A 142 -2.83 4.32 -14.12
CA LEU A 142 -2.82 4.96 -15.43
C LEU A 142 -1.37 5.07 -15.88
N VAL A 143 -1.08 4.51 -17.04
CA VAL A 143 0.28 4.34 -17.56
C VAL A 143 0.36 4.96 -18.94
N ARG A 144 1.02 6.12 -19.03
CA ARG A 144 1.30 6.77 -20.30
C ARG A 144 2.49 6.10 -20.95
N VAL A 145 2.35 5.76 -22.21
CA VAL A 145 3.33 4.96 -22.95
C VAL A 145 3.63 5.55 -24.32
N GLN A 146 4.82 5.22 -24.82
CA GLN A 146 5.20 5.43 -26.22
C GLN A 146 5.60 4.08 -26.81
N TYR A 147 5.05 3.77 -27.99
CA TYR A 147 5.42 2.57 -28.70
C TYR A 147 6.71 2.79 -29.49
N SER A 148 7.66 1.86 -29.38
CA SER A 148 8.98 1.99 -30.00
C SER A 148 9.03 1.62 -31.47
N LYS A 149 7.92 1.10 -32.03
CA LYS A 149 7.80 0.66 -33.41
C LYS A 149 6.74 1.50 -34.16
N PRO A 150 6.76 1.54 -35.50
CA PRO A 150 5.70 2.17 -36.29
C PRO A 150 4.34 1.50 -36.03
N GLY A 151 3.28 2.29 -36.00
CA GLY A 151 1.91 1.80 -35.83
C GLY A 151 1.47 1.71 -34.37
N ARG A 152 0.48 0.88 -34.10
CA ARG A 152 -0.10 0.63 -32.77
C ARG A 152 0.41 -0.70 -32.20
N LEU A 153 0.39 -0.82 -30.87
CA LEU A 153 0.68 -2.09 -30.20
C LEU A 153 -0.27 -3.19 -30.71
N PRO A 154 0.25 -4.33 -31.19
CA PRO A 154 -0.59 -5.45 -31.62
C PRO A 154 -1.47 -5.99 -30.49
N ASP A 155 -2.69 -6.44 -30.83
CA ASP A 155 -3.62 -7.05 -29.86
C ASP A 155 -3.03 -8.28 -29.16
N ALA A 156 -2.16 -9.03 -29.84
CA ALA A 156 -1.44 -10.15 -29.25
C ALA A 156 -0.53 -9.71 -28.11
N ASP A 157 0.16 -8.56 -28.24
CA ASP A 157 1.02 -8.02 -27.20
C ASP A 157 0.21 -7.40 -26.04
N LEU A 158 -0.94 -6.79 -26.34
CA LEU A 158 -1.88 -6.36 -25.30
C LEU A 158 -2.39 -7.56 -24.48
N LYS A 159 -2.71 -8.67 -25.11
CA LYS A 159 -3.09 -9.92 -24.43
C LYS A 159 -1.93 -10.47 -23.59
N ARG A 160 -0.67 -10.37 -24.05
CA ARG A 160 0.50 -10.76 -23.24
C ARG A 160 0.66 -9.91 -21.99
N LEU A 161 0.35 -8.61 -22.04
CA LEU A 161 0.30 -7.75 -20.85
C LEU A 161 -0.74 -8.23 -19.84
N CYS A 162 -1.88 -8.77 -20.32
CA CYS A 162 -2.90 -9.31 -19.43
C CYS A 162 -2.48 -10.65 -18.81
N HIS A 163 -1.79 -11.50 -19.56
CA HIS A 163 -1.36 -12.82 -19.10
C HIS A 163 -0.25 -13.40 -19.97
N GLY A 164 0.69 -14.10 -19.35
CA GLY A 164 1.74 -14.85 -20.07
C GLY A 164 3.13 -14.24 -20.01
N LEU A 165 3.31 -13.11 -19.32
CA LEU A 165 4.63 -12.57 -19.08
C LEU A 165 5.30 -13.20 -17.85
N TRP A 166 6.63 -13.24 -17.89
CA TRP A 166 7.50 -13.74 -16.82
C TRP A 166 8.46 -12.65 -16.39
N LEU A 167 8.67 -12.51 -15.09
CA LEU A 167 9.70 -11.64 -14.53
C LEU A 167 10.49 -12.41 -13.47
N ASP A 168 11.83 -12.28 -13.51
CA ASP A 168 12.74 -12.93 -12.57
C ASP A 168 12.52 -14.46 -12.47
N GLY A 169 12.29 -15.11 -13.62
CA GLY A 169 12.09 -16.55 -13.71
C GLY A 169 10.75 -17.07 -13.16
N LYS A 170 9.81 -16.17 -12.87
CA LYS A 170 8.47 -16.51 -12.36
C LYS A 170 7.37 -15.94 -13.24
N PRO A 171 6.28 -16.67 -13.46
CA PRO A 171 5.13 -16.14 -14.18
C PRO A 171 4.50 -14.99 -13.37
N LEU A 172 3.96 -14.01 -14.08
CA LEU A 172 3.14 -12.98 -13.48
C LEU A 172 1.71 -13.45 -13.28
N LEU A 173 1.06 -12.96 -12.24
CA LEU A 173 -0.37 -13.14 -12.07
C LEU A 173 -1.13 -12.46 -13.23
N PRO A 174 -2.32 -12.97 -13.59
CA PRO A 174 -3.17 -12.31 -14.57
C PRO A 174 -3.48 -10.87 -14.15
N ALA A 175 -3.39 -9.96 -15.12
CA ALA A 175 -3.70 -8.56 -14.97
C ALA A 175 -4.85 -8.16 -15.90
N ARG A 176 -5.56 -7.09 -15.56
CA ARG A 176 -6.46 -6.42 -16.50
C ARG A 176 -5.74 -5.22 -17.09
N VAL A 177 -5.54 -5.25 -18.41
CA VAL A 177 -4.87 -4.15 -19.14
C VAL A 177 -5.74 -3.75 -20.31
N ARG A 178 -6.04 -2.47 -20.41
CA ARG A 178 -6.83 -1.91 -21.51
C ARG A 178 -6.35 -0.53 -21.88
N TRP A 179 -6.55 -0.14 -23.11
CA TRP A 179 -6.36 1.23 -23.53
C TRP A 179 -7.40 2.15 -22.86
N GLN A 180 -6.92 3.24 -22.29
CA GLN A 180 -7.76 4.32 -21.78
C GLN A 180 -7.98 5.38 -22.85
N ASN A 181 -6.93 5.64 -23.63
CA ASN A 181 -6.89 6.50 -24.83
C ASN A 181 -5.69 6.10 -25.70
N ASP A 182 -5.31 6.91 -26.68
CA ASP A 182 -4.29 6.57 -27.69
C ASP A 182 -2.87 6.37 -27.12
N ASP A 183 -2.53 7.00 -26.00
CA ASP A 183 -1.20 6.95 -25.39
C ASP A 183 -1.20 6.48 -23.93
N GLN A 184 -2.35 6.06 -23.41
CA GLN A 184 -2.49 5.68 -22.01
C GLN A 184 -3.19 4.33 -21.84
N LEU A 185 -2.54 3.44 -21.08
CA LEU A 185 -3.09 2.17 -20.62
C LEU A 185 -3.59 2.28 -19.17
N CYS A 186 -4.67 1.56 -18.89
CA CYS A 186 -5.11 1.28 -17.53
C CYS A 186 -4.69 -0.15 -17.17
N PHE A 187 -3.91 -0.29 -16.10
CA PHE A 187 -3.49 -1.57 -15.52
C PHE A 187 -4.18 -1.80 -14.20
N VAL A 188 -4.71 -3.01 -13.98
CA VAL A 188 -5.17 -3.46 -12.67
C VAL A 188 -4.42 -4.73 -12.29
N LEU A 189 -3.67 -4.66 -11.21
CA LEU A 189 -2.79 -5.73 -10.71
C LEU A 189 -3.16 -6.11 -9.28
N ARG A 190 -2.94 -7.38 -8.92
CA ARG A 190 -3.02 -7.89 -7.54
C ARG A 190 -1.65 -8.08 -6.89
N GLU A 191 -0.59 -8.07 -7.66
CA GLU A 191 0.81 -8.18 -7.22
C GLU A 191 1.59 -6.89 -7.44
N GLY A 192 2.80 -6.80 -6.93
CA GLY A 192 3.65 -5.63 -7.07
C GLY A 192 5.13 -5.98 -6.99
N LYS A 193 5.70 -6.54 -8.08
CA LYS A 193 7.15 -6.75 -8.18
C LYS A 193 7.85 -5.42 -8.50
N LYS A 194 9.16 -5.36 -8.20
CA LYS A 194 9.97 -4.17 -8.46
C LYS A 194 9.85 -3.74 -9.93
N ARG A 195 9.38 -2.50 -10.16
CA ARG A 195 9.18 -1.88 -11.48
C ARG A 195 8.36 -2.74 -12.46
N GLN A 196 7.40 -3.52 -11.93
CA GLN A 196 6.67 -4.54 -12.69
C GLN A 196 6.04 -3.99 -13.97
N ILE A 197 5.23 -2.93 -13.87
CA ILE A 197 4.51 -2.37 -15.04
C ILE A 197 5.50 -1.88 -16.11
N ARG A 198 6.60 -1.22 -15.71
CA ARG A 198 7.63 -0.74 -16.65
C ARG A 198 8.28 -1.89 -17.40
N ARG A 199 8.62 -2.97 -16.69
CA ARG A 199 9.21 -4.18 -17.26
C ARG A 199 8.23 -4.94 -18.15
N MET A 200 6.95 -5.00 -17.77
CA MET A 200 5.89 -5.57 -18.61
C MET A 200 5.75 -4.80 -19.92
N CYS A 201 5.70 -3.47 -19.85
CA CYS A 201 5.61 -2.60 -21.03
C CYS A 201 6.83 -2.77 -21.93
N GLU A 202 8.04 -2.77 -21.38
CA GLU A 202 9.30 -2.97 -22.11
C GLU A 202 9.31 -4.31 -22.88
N ALA A 203 8.81 -5.39 -22.27
CA ALA A 203 8.73 -6.71 -22.89
C ALA A 203 7.86 -6.77 -24.15
N VAL A 204 7.00 -5.78 -24.38
CA VAL A 204 6.16 -5.65 -25.58
C VAL A 204 6.53 -4.42 -26.43
N GLY A 205 7.66 -3.77 -26.15
CA GLY A 205 8.17 -2.62 -26.91
C GLY A 205 7.49 -1.30 -26.58
N LEU A 206 6.86 -1.19 -25.41
CA LEU A 206 6.33 0.06 -24.89
C LEU A 206 7.32 0.70 -23.90
N ARG A 207 7.56 1.99 -24.06
CA ARG A 207 8.29 2.80 -23.10
C ARG A 207 7.31 3.57 -22.20
N VAL A 208 7.38 3.37 -20.91
CA VAL A 208 6.55 4.10 -19.94
C VAL A 208 7.12 5.50 -19.74
N VAL A 209 6.33 6.53 -20.05
CA VAL A 209 6.68 7.94 -19.87
C VAL A 209 5.97 8.59 -18.66
N GLY A 210 4.95 7.96 -18.13
CA GLY A 210 4.27 8.36 -16.91
C GLY A 210 3.53 7.20 -16.26
N LEU A 211 3.55 7.12 -14.93
CA LEU A 211 2.86 6.08 -14.17
C LEU A 211 2.22 6.70 -12.94
N LYS A 212 0.90 6.57 -12.83
CA LYS A 212 0.12 7.10 -11.72
C LYS A 212 -0.77 6.01 -11.12
N ARG A 213 -0.62 5.71 -9.84
CA ARG A 213 -1.56 4.82 -9.14
C ARG A 213 -2.79 5.62 -8.72
N VAL A 214 -3.96 5.21 -9.18
CA VAL A 214 -5.22 5.94 -8.98
C VAL A 214 -6.19 5.23 -8.04
N ARG A 215 -5.95 3.94 -7.72
CA ARG A 215 -6.82 3.17 -6.82
C ARG A 215 -6.03 2.07 -6.10
N ILE A 216 -6.41 1.82 -4.86
CA ILE A 216 -5.98 0.65 -4.06
C ILE A 216 -7.23 0.07 -3.41
N GLY A 217 -7.57 -1.19 -3.72
CA GLY A 217 -8.82 -1.80 -3.31
C GLY A 217 -10.02 -0.96 -3.78
N ARG A 218 -10.81 -0.48 -2.83
CA ARG A 218 -11.95 0.41 -3.07
C ARG A 218 -11.59 1.90 -2.97
N ILE A 219 -10.41 2.23 -2.46
CA ILE A 219 -9.98 3.60 -2.22
C ILE A 219 -9.47 4.23 -3.51
N LEU A 220 -10.12 5.29 -3.93
CA LEU A 220 -9.72 6.10 -5.09
C LEU A 220 -8.82 7.25 -4.66
N LEU A 221 -7.87 7.61 -5.52
CA LEU A 221 -7.10 8.84 -5.38
C LEU A 221 -8.03 10.07 -5.44
N GLY A 222 -9.05 10.01 -6.30
CA GLY A 222 -10.00 11.10 -6.49
C GLY A 222 -9.31 12.43 -6.81
N ASN A 223 -9.79 13.49 -6.16
CA ASN A 223 -9.30 14.86 -6.35
C ASN A 223 -8.15 15.22 -5.39
N LEU A 224 -7.60 14.29 -4.63
CA LEU A 224 -6.49 14.56 -3.71
C LEU A 224 -5.31 15.18 -4.49
N PRO A 225 -4.93 16.46 -4.22
CA PRO A 225 -3.90 17.14 -4.99
C PRO A 225 -2.52 16.50 -4.80
N THR A 226 -1.65 16.65 -5.80
CA THR A 226 -0.27 16.14 -5.73
C THR A 226 0.49 16.77 -4.58
N GLY A 227 1.17 15.95 -3.79
CA GLY A 227 1.93 16.36 -2.60
C GLY A 227 1.06 16.58 -1.36
N GLN A 228 -0.25 16.49 -1.47
CA GLN A 228 -1.17 16.58 -0.33
C GLN A 228 -1.59 15.21 0.16
N TRP A 229 -2.07 15.19 1.40
CA TRP A 229 -2.49 13.99 2.09
C TRP A 229 -3.80 14.22 2.87
N ARG A 230 -4.50 13.15 3.17
CA ARG A 230 -5.67 13.10 4.05
C ARG A 230 -5.67 11.86 4.91
N TYR A 231 -6.46 11.84 5.93
CA TYR A 231 -6.71 10.61 6.67
C TYR A 231 -7.57 9.63 5.86
N LEU A 232 -7.40 8.33 6.15
CA LEU A 232 -8.38 7.31 5.76
C LEU A 232 -9.62 7.51 6.63
N ARG A 233 -10.79 7.63 6.00
CA ARG A 233 -12.05 7.84 6.71
C ARG A 233 -12.53 6.54 7.37
N PRO A 234 -13.33 6.62 8.47
CA PRO A 234 -13.85 5.44 9.14
C PRO A 234 -14.76 4.55 8.29
N ASP A 235 -15.43 5.13 7.29
CA ASP A 235 -16.30 4.44 6.33
C ASP A 235 -15.54 3.83 5.14
N GLU A 236 -14.26 4.16 4.98
CA GLU A 236 -13.42 3.64 3.90
C GLU A 236 -12.74 2.33 4.29
N GLN A 237 -12.73 1.37 3.37
CA GLN A 237 -12.05 0.08 3.48
C GLN A 237 -11.34 -0.25 2.17
N PHE A 238 -10.19 -0.93 2.27
CA PHE A 238 -9.43 -1.40 1.12
C PHE A 238 -10.03 -2.64 0.46
#